data_218ef710d37132dd7e7a612951b21e7b
#
_entry.id   218ef710d37132dd7e7a612951b21e7b
#
_cell.length_a   1.000
_cell.length_b   1.000
_cell.length_c   1.000
_cell.angle_alpha   90.00
_cell.angle_beta   90.00
_cell.angle_gamma   90.00
#
_symmetry.space_group_name_H-M   'P 1'
#
loop_
_entity.id
_entity.type
_entity.pdbx_description
1 polymer ?
#
loop_
_entity_poly.entity_id
_entity_poly.type
_entity_poly.pdbx_seq_one_letter_code
_entity_poly.pdbx_strand_id
1 'polypeptide(L)'
;NYPELRGQFIDFLGSGIYDGIRVGEDSEIPNYHGIRKDLVDAFQKLHPPVIRWPGGCYADVYHWRNGIGPRENRPVTYNENFGTFETDPNQFGTHEMMEFCEMIGAKPWFNINMMTGSPAEMREWMEYCNRRESTTLTRERKVNGHEAPFQVEYWGIGNEVWDGGGKMTPQMYANEYRKFTSSCPSFGPGDQAFPPKCIASGPDGNKPKERVVWTKDFFKEMGKYRMPSLYGYDLHFYNWNLKQLQTEKKFDEKQWYDVINGCKELENVIHEQRRLIDAGLEALPKPEGPFQAAPRKCELIVGEWGNWHSSAFNARPALYQQCTMRDAVT
;
A
#
# COMPACT_ATOMS: atom_id res chain seq x y z
N ASN A 1 11.06 -18.77 -5.79
CA ASN A 1 11.10 -18.06 -4.50
C ASN A 1 10.94 -16.58 -4.78
N TYR A 2 9.79 -16.02 -4.44
CA TYR A 2 9.55 -14.58 -4.48
C TYR A 2 9.85 -14.05 -3.07
N PRO A 3 10.89 -13.25 -2.88
CA PRO A 3 11.25 -12.74 -1.56
C PRO A 3 10.13 -11.86 -0.96
N GLU A 4 9.32 -11.25 -1.80
CA GLU A 4 8.24 -10.32 -1.42
C GLU A 4 7.00 -10.99 -0.79
N LEU A 5 6.90 -12.33 -0.78
CA LEU A 5 5.72 -13.06 -0.27
C LEU A 5 5.39 -12.85 1.22
N ARG A 6 6.28 -12.25 2.01
CA ARG A 6 6.07 -11.99 3.44
C ARG A 6 5.96 -10.50 3.74
N GLY A 7 5.62 -9.69 2.74
CA GLY A 7 5.39 -8.28 2.93
C GLY A 7 4.29 -8.04 3.96
N GLN A 8 4.31 -6.87 4.56
CA GLN A 8 3.30 -6.42 5.53
C GLN A 8 2.76 -5.06 5.09
N PHE A 9 1.63 -4.68 5.65
CA PHE A 9 1.13 -3.32 5.49
C PHE A 9 0.83 -2.70 6.86
N ILE A 10 1.01 -1.40 6.94
CA ILE A 10 0.71 -0.59 8.12
C ILE A 10 -0.14 0.60 7.71
N ASP A 11 -1.08 0.96 8.55
CA ASP A 11 -2.06 2.00 8.28
C ASP A 11 -2.23 2.93 9.49
N PHE A 12 -2.69 4.14 9.25
CA PHE A 12 -3.08 5.10 10.29
C PHE A 12 -4.48 4.76 10.83
N LEU A 13 -4.59 3.56 11.44
CA LEU A 13 -5.81 3.04 12.04
C LEU A 13 -5.64 2.91 13.55
N GLY A 14 -6.46 3.63 14.33
CA GLY A 14 -6.37 3.62 15.78
C GLY A 14 -4.94 3.84 16.24
N SER A 15 -4.45 3.01 17.15
CA SER A 15 -3.08 3.06 17.67
C SER A 15 -2.05 2.29 16.82
N GLY A 16 -2.28 2.10 15.53
CA GLY A 16 -1.36 1.36 14.66
C GLY A 16 -0.01 2.05 14.50
N ILE A 17 -0.04 3.34 14.25
CA ILE A 17 1.16 4.19 14.11
C ILE A 17 1.53 4.83 15.44
N TYR A 18 0.67 5.72 15.98
CA TYR A 18 0.92 6.38 17.25
C TYR A 18 0.57 5.44 18.39
N ASP A 19 1.45 5.36 19.39
CA ASP A 19 1.46 4.40 20.51
C ASP A 19 1.73 2.93 20.08
N GLY A 20 1.60 2.62 18.79
CA GLY A 20 1.99 1.35 18.19
C GLY A 20 3.46 1.37 17.75
N ILE A 21 3.73 1.88 16.55
CA ILE A 21 5.11 1.97 16.00
C ILE A 21 5.87 3.13 16.63
N ARG A 22 5.25 4.30 16.68
CA ARG A 22 5.85 5.52 17.21
C ARG A 22 5.32 5.84 18.61
N VAL A 23 6.22 5.82 19.58
CA VAL A 23 5.91 6.16 20.98
C VAL A 23 6.50 7.52 21.42
N GLY A 24 7.35 8.13 20.57
CA GLY A 24 8.08 9.37 20.90
C GLY A 24 9.43 9.10 21.55
N GLU A 25 10.35 10.05 21.37
CA GLU A 25 11.74 9.92 21.86
C GLU A 25 11.82 9.98 23.38
N ASP A 26 10.94 10.78 24.00
CA ASP A 26 10.87 10.98 25.45
C ASP A 26 10.01 9.93 26.18
N SER A 27 9.53 8.90 25.47
CA SER A 27 8.70 7.85 26.05
C SER A 27 9.50 6.97 27.01
N GLU A 28 8.87 6.55 28.11
CA GLU A 28 9.42 5.51 29.02
C GLU A 28 9.47 4.13 28.36
N ILE A 29 8.71 3.92 27.27
CA ILE A 29 8.78 2.69 26.48
C ILE A 29 10.09 2.66 25.71
N PRO A 30 10.89 1.56 25.80
CA PRO A 30 12.15 1.45 25.08
C PRO A 30 11.96 1.69 23.58
N ASN A 31 12.74 2.63 23.04
CA ASN A 31 12.57 3.04 21.64
C ASN A 31 13.92 3.37 20.98
N TYR A 32 13.92 3.39 19.65
CA TYR A 32 14.98 3.92 18.80
C TYR A 32 14.45 5.18 18.11
N HIS A 33 14.91 6.35 18.50
CA HIS A 33 14.46 7.65 17.98
C HIS A 33 12.91 7.80 17.95
N GLY A 34 12.26 7.29 18.98
CA GLY A 34 10.81 7.31 19.12
C GLY A 34 10.08 6.15 18.45
N ILE A 35 10.79 5.25 17.75
CA ILE A 35 10.25 4.01 17.19
C ILE A 35 10.40 2.88 18.22
N ARG A 36 9.34 2.18 18.49
CA ARG A 36 9.23 1.19 19.55
C ARG A 36 10.19 0.02 19.34
N LYS A 37 11.08 -0.20 20.33
CA LYS A 37 12.17 -1.16 20.23
C LYS A 37 11.69 -2.61 20.11
N ASP A 38 10.75 -3.04 20.94
CA ASP A 38 10.24 -4.42 20.92
C ASP A 38 9.58 -4.79 19.57
N LEU A 39 8.94 -3.80 18.93
CA LEU A 39 8.38 -3.96 17.60
C LEU A 39 9.49 -4.12 16.55
N VAL A 40 10.49 -3.26 16.57
CA VAL A 40 11.66 -3.39 15.68
C VAL A 40 12.32 -4.75 15.83
N ASP A 41 12.57 -5.18 17.07
CA ASP A 41 13.18 -6.48 17.38
C ASP A 41 12.33 -7.66 16.85
N ALA A 42 10.99 -7.54 16.90
CA ALA A 42 10.07 -8.54 16.36
C ALA A 42 10.09 -8.56 14.84
N PHE A 43 10.04 -7.41 14.18
CA PHE A 43 10.10 -7.31 12.72
C PHE A 43 11.45 -7.73 12.16
N GLN A 44 12.55 -7.47 12.87
CA GLN A 44 13.88 -7.98 12.50
C GLN A 44 13.92 -9.52 12.47
N LYS A 45 13.20 -10.20 13.37
CA LYS A 45 13.07 -11.67 13.37
C LYS A 45 12.14 -12.17 12.27
N LEU A 46 11.10 -11.42 11.96
CA LEU A 46 10.13 -11.74 10.91
C LEU A 46 10.71 -11.57 9.50
N HIS A 47 11.64 -10.62 9.34
CA HIS A 47 12.26 -10.26 8.06
C HIS A 47 11.23 -9.95 6.95
N PRO A 48 10.28 -9.02 7.14
CA PRO A 48 9.37 -8.66 6.07
C PRO A 48 10.17 -7.98 4.94
N PRO A 49 10.05 -8.43 3.69
CA PRO A 49 10.81 -7.85 2.59
C PRO A 49 10.28 -6.49 2.14
N VAL A 50 8.99 -6.24 2.34
CA VAL A 50 8.30 -5.02 1.91
C VAL A 50 7.29 -4.59 2.98
N ILE A 51 7.22 -3.28 3.23
CA ILE A 51 6.17 -2.67 4.05
C ILE A 51 5.40 -1.65 3.22
N ARG A 52 4.10 -1.85 3.09
CA ARG A 52 3.17 -0.91 2.43
C ARG A 52 2.71 0.16 3.43
N TRP A 53 2.79 1.45 3.02
CA TRP A 53 2.46 2.62 3.82
C TRP A 53 2.09 3.81 2.90
N PRO A 54 1.33 4.84 3.29
CA PRO A 54 0.77 5.13 4.61
C PRO A 54 -0.50 4.36 4.94
N GLY A 55 -0.79 3.30 4.25
CA GLY A 55 -1.91 2.43 4.47
C GLY A 55 -2.82 2.32 3.26
N GLY A 56 -4.05 1.92 3.53
CA GLY A 56 -5.16 1.80 2.64
C GLY A 56 -5.90 3.13 2.45
N CYS A 57 -7.11 3.23 3.02
CA CYS A 57 -7.97 4.41 2.84
C CYS A 57 -7.35 5.73 3.35
N TYR A 58 -6.47 5.69 4.33
CA TYR A 58 -5.76 6.90 4.79
C TYR A 58 -4.86 7.49 3.70
N ALA A 59 -4.30 6.66 2.81
CA ALA A 59 -3.48 7.13 1.69
C ALA A 59 -4.23 8.12 0.79
N ASP A 60 -5.54 8.00 0.68
CA ASP A 60 -6.38 8.83 -0.20
C ASP A 60 -6.58 10.26 0.31
N VAL A 61 -6.18 10.54 1.54
CA VAL A 61 -6.21 11.88 2.17
C VAL A 61 -4.85 12.30 2.71
N TYR A 62 -3.84 11.45 2.61
CA TYR A 62 -2.50 11.73 3.09
C TYR A 62 -1.72 12.63 2.13
N HIS A 63 -1.21 13.75 2.62
CA HIS A 63 -0.33 14.65 1.91
C HIS A 63 1.10 14.54 2.48
N TRP A 64 2.01 13.97 1.71
CA TRP A 64 3.35 13.62 2.18
C TRP A 64 4.16 14.79 2.74
N ARG A 65 3.93 16.00 2.24
CA ARG A 65 4.59 17.22 2.74
C ARG A 65 4.25 17.54 4.18
N ASN A 66 3.09 17.12 4.67
CA ASN A 66 2.72 17.31 6.06
C ASN A 66 3.61 16.50 7.01
N GLY A 67 4.18 15.39 6.55
CA GLY A 67 5.00 14.47 7.32
C GLY A 67 6.52 14.67 7.15
N ILE A 68 7.00 15.81 6.65
CA ILE A 68 8.45 16.11 6.51
C ILE A 68 8.84 17.38 7.25
N GLY A 69 10.15 17.59 7.40
CA GLY A 69 10.69 18.74 8.16
C GLY A 69 10.65 18.54 9.67
N PRO A 70 11.01 19.59 10.44
CA PRO A 70 11.00 19.54 11.90
C PRO A 70 9.60 19.23 12.44
N ARG A 71 9.51 18.24 13.33
CA ARG A 71 8.22 17.68 13.79
C ARG A 71 7.34 18.71 14.47
N GLU A 72 7.93 19.65 15.21
CA GLU A 72 7.24 20.75 15.90
C GLU A 72 6.58 21.75 14.94
N ASN A 73 6.99 21.76 13.68
CA ASN A 73 6.46 22.67 12.65
C ASN A 73 5.45 21.97 11.71
N ARG A 74 5.26 20.67 11.87
CA ARG A 74 4.32 19.92 11.01
C ARG A 74 2.88 20.28 11.34
N PRO A 75 1.99 20.35 10.33
CA PRO A 75 0.59 20.66 10.58
C PRO A 75 -0.08 19.53 11.36
N VAL A 76 -1.09 19.89 12.15
CA VAL A 76 -1.97 18.92 12.80
C VAL A 76 -3.20 18.75 11.90
N THR A 77 -3.44 17.54 11.47
CA THR A 77 -4.61 17.16 10.66
C THR A 77 -5.60 16.34 11.48
N TYR A 78 -6.72 15.93 10.89
CA TYR A 78 -7.69 15.10 11.58
C TYR A 78 -7.89 13.78 10.81
N ASN A 79 -7.75 12.67 11.51
CA ASN A 79 -7.91 11.34 10.94
C ASN A 79 -9.29 10.78 11.27
N GLU A 80 -10.16 10.69 10.26
CA GLU A 80 -11.50 10.07 10.36
C GLU A 80 -11.51 8.60 9.89
N ASN A 81 -10.35 8.05 9.51
CA ASN A 81 -10.26 6.75 8.87
C ASN A 81 -10.74 5.64 9.82
N PHE A 82 -11.74 4.87 9.36
CA PHE A 82 -12.32 3.72 10.07
C PHE A 82 -12.56 3.93 11.57
N GLY A 83 -13.11 5.08 11.97
CA GLY A 83 -13.47 5.35 13.35
C GLY A 83 -12.30 5.73 14.26
N THR A 84 -11.14 6.08 13.72
CA THR A 84 -10.02 6.62 14.48
C THR A 84 -10.42 7.92 15.18
N PHE A 85 -11.01 8.89 14.44
CA PHE A 85 -11.55 10.15 14.97
C PHE A 85 -10.61 10.87 15.93
N GLU A 86 -9.36 11.05 15.52
CA GLU A 86 -8.31 11.66 16.32
C GLU A 86 -7.49 12.67 15.52
N THR A 87 -6.86 13.60 16.21
CA THR A 87 -5.89 14.50 15.59
C THR A 87 -4.62 13.75 15.24
N ASP A 88 -4.09 14.02 14.04
CA ASP A 88 -2.81 13.49 13.58
C ASP A 88 -1.77 14.61 13.58
N PRO A 89 -0.76 14.53 14.44
CA PRO A 89 0.32 15.53 14.51
C PRO A 89 1.35 15.39 13.38
N ASN A 90 1.14 14.47 12.42
CA ASN A 90 2.04 14.18 11.30
C ASN A 90 3.49 13.89 11.72
N GLN A 91 3.70 13.30 12.89
CA GLN A 91 5.03 13.01 13.44
C GLN A 91 5.63 11.69 12.91
N PHE A 92 4.89 10.97 12.08
CA PHE A 92 5.37 9.79 11.38
C PHE A 92 5.14 9.96 9.88
N GLY A 93 6.18 10.36 9.17
CA GLY A 93 6.14 10.63 7.75
C GLY A 93 7.21 9.87 6.98
N THR A 94 7.63 10.41 5.83
CA THR A 94 8.59 9.75 4.93
C THR A 94 9.89 9.34 5.64
N HIS A 95 10.49 10.23 6.41
CA HIS A 95 11.78 9.96 7.08
C HIS A 95 11.64 8.88 8.14
N GLU A 96 10.62 8.96 8.99
CA GLU A 96 10.36 7.98 10.04
C GLU A 96 10.04 6.61 9.46
N MET A 97 9.27 6.56 8.38
CA MET A 97 8.98 5.30 7.69
C MET A 97 10.23 4.69 7.06
N MET A 98 11.09 5.50 6.44
CA MET A 98 12.35 5.02 5.86
C MET A 98 13.31 4.52 6.93
N GLU A 99 13.41 5.23 8.06
CA GLU A 99 14.22 4.81 9.21
C GLU A 99 13.70 3.46 9.77
N PHE A 100 12.39 3.31 9.92
CA PHE A 100 11.79 2.03 10.33
C PHE A 100 12.12 0.91 9.36
N CYS A 101 11.96 1.13 8.05
CA CYS A 101 12.32 0.16 7.03
C CYS A 101 13.80 -0.24 7.08
N GLU A 102 14.70 0.73 7.28
CA GLU A 102 16.13 0.47 7.41
C GLU A 102 16.44 -0.38 8.64
N MET A 103 15.85 -0.06 9.80
CA MET A 103 16.03 -0.82 11.04
C MET A 103 15.62 -2.30 10.89
N ILE A 104 14.57 -2.58 10.14
CA ILE A 104 14.03 -3.94 9.98
C ILE A 104 14.52 -4.66 8.70
N GLY A 105 15.27 -3.96 7.83
CA GLY A 105 15.77 -4.49 6.57
C GLY A 105 14.71 -4.66 5.49
N ALA A 106 13.61 -3.90 5.54
CA ALA A 106 12.52 -3.96 4.59
C ALA A 106 12.62 -2.86 3.52
N LYS A 107 12.00 -3.10 2.35
CA LYS A 107 11.78 -2.07 1.34
C LYS A 107 10.43 -1.38 1.59
N PRO A 108 10.34 -0.07 1.38
CA PRO A 108 9.05 0.63 1.44
C PRO A 108 8.25 0.40 0.14
N TRP A 109 6.94 0.30 0.29
CA TRP A 109 5.96 0.48 -0.77
C TRP A 109 5.07 1.65 -0.38
N PHE A 110 5.23 2.78 -1.07
CA PHE A 110 4.45 3.99 -0.80
C PHE A 110 3.19 4.05 -1.65
N ASN A 111 2.05 4.29 -1.02
CA ASN A 111 0.78 4.51 -1.70
C ASN A 111 0.57 5.99 -2.00
N ILE A 112 0.22 6.27 -3.25
CA ILE A 112 -0.06 7.61 -3.76
C ILE A 112 -1.52 7.99 -3.50
N ASN A 113 -1.72 9.19 -3.00
CA ASN A 113 -3.02 9.82 -2.87
C ASN A 113 -3.56 10.21 -4.25
N MET A 114 -4.50 9.43 -4.78
CA MET A 114 -5.18 9.75 -6.04
C MET A 114 -6.48 10.53 -5.85
N MET A 115 -7.05 10.52 -4.65
CA MET A 115 -8.36 11.11 -4.41
C MET A 115 -8.27 12.63 -4.16
N THR A 116 -7.41 13.06 -3.24
CA THR A 116 -7.22 14.48 -2.91
C THR A 116 -5.88 15.05 -3.38
N GLY A 117 -4.95 14.17 -3.79
CA GLY A 117 -3.65 14.53 -4.36
C GLY A 117 -3.68 14.78 -5.87
N SER A 118 -2.50 14.89 -6.45
CA SER A 118 -2.34 15.18 -7.88
C SER A 118 -1.12 14.46 -8.48
N PRO A 119 -1.04 14.31 -9.83
CA PRO A 119 0.17 13.83 -10.48
C PRO A 119 1.42 14.67 -10.17
N ALA A 120 1.25 15.96 -9.93
CA ALA A 120 2.35 16.84 -9.53
C ALA A 120 2.87 16.47 -8.13
N GLU A 121 1.98 16.30 -7.17
CA GLU A 121 2.33 15.90 -5.80
C GLU A 121 3.01 14.53 -5.77
N MET A 122 2.50 13.55 -6.52
CA MET A 122 3.14 12.25 -6.69
C MET A 122 4.57 12.40 -7.23
N ARG A 123 4.74 13.15 -8.32
CA ARG A 123 6.04 13.38 -8.94
C ARG A 123 7.02 14.06 -7.98
N GLU A 124 6.57 15.05 -7.22
CA GLU A 124 7.38 15.73 -6.22
C GLU A 124 7.83 14.79 -5.10
N TRP A 125 6.93 13.91 -4.62
CA TRP A 125 7.30 12.92 -3.61
C TRP A 125 8.32 11.91 -4.12
N MET A 126 8.13 11.39 -5.34
CA MET A 126 9.10 10.53 -6.00
C MET A 126 10.46 11.24 -6.19
N GLU A 127 10.45 12.52 -6.58
CA GLU A 127 11.68 13.32 -6.73
C GLU A 127 12.37 13.53 -5.39
N TYR A 128 11.63 13.90 -4.36
CA TYR A 128 12.14 14.05 -2.99
C TYR A 128 12.83 12.78 -2.51
N CYS A 129 12.21 11.63 -2.73
CA CYS A 129 12.76 10.34 -2.31
C CYS A 129 13.96 9.87 -3.12
N ASN A 130 13.93 10.00 -4.44
CA ASN A 130 14.79 9.19 -5.30
C ASN A 130 15.78 9.97 -6.15
N ARG A 131 15.63 11.30 -6.31
CA ARG A 131 16.52 12.06 -7.19
C ARG A 131 17.89 12.25 -6.57
N ARG A 132 18.93 12.11 -7.40
CA ARG A 132 20.35 12.29 -7.04
C ARG A 132 20.83 13.72 -7.27
N GLU A 133 20.38 14.32 -8.38
CA GLU A 133 20.79 15.66 -8.79
C GLU A 133 20.27 16.70 -7.78
N SER A 134 21.01 17.82 -7.67
CA SER A 134 20.64 18.89 -6.75
C SER A 134 19.46 19.71 -7.29
N THR A 135 18.29 19.46 -6.74
CA THR A 135 17.07 20.25 -6.97
C THR A 135 16.61 20.88 -5.65
N THR A 136 15.56 21.69 -5.70
CA THR A 136 14.96 22.24 -4.47
C THR A 136 14.53 21.13 -3.51
N LEU A 137 13.86 20.10 -4.03
CA LEU A 137 13.36 18.98 -3.22
C LEU A 137 14.48 18.12 -2.63
N THR A 138 15.56 17.87 -3.39
CA THR A 138 16.68 17.09 -2.86
C THR A 138 17.50 17.86 -1.84
N ARG A 139 17.61 19.19 -1.96
CA ARG A 139 18.20 20.03 -0.92
C ARG A 139 17.34 20.04 0.34
N GLU A 140 16.00 20.08 0.20
CA GLU A 140 15.06 19.98 1.31
C GLU A 140 15.22 18.64 2.05
N ARG A 141 15.32 17.50 1.31
CA ARG A 141 15.61 16.19 1.91
C ARG A 141 16.87 16.20 2.74
N LYS A 142 17.94 16.81 2.22
CA LYS A 142 19.21 16.92 2.94
C LYS A 142 19.10 17.77 4.20
N VAL A 143 18.43 18.91 4.13
CA VAL A 143 18.17 19.76 5.30
C VAL A 143 17.33 19.00 6.33
N ASN A 144 16.42 18.16 5.90
CA ASN A 144 15.60 17.29 6.76
C ASN A 144 16.35 16.05 7.28
N GLY A 145 17.67 15.96 7.03
CA GLY A 145 18.54 14.97 7.67
C GLY A 145 18.88 13.74 6.83
N HIS A 146 18.53 13.68 5.52
CA HIS A 146 18.89 12.54 4.69
C HIS A 146 19.62 12.95 3.40
N GLU A 147 20.93 12.76 3.39
CA GLU A 147 21.82 13.20 2.28
C GLU A 147 21.55 12.41 0.98
N ALA A 148 21.56 11.08 1.05
CA ALA A 148 21.41 10.19 -0.09
C ALA A 148 19.93 10.03 -0.51
N PRO A 149 19.64 9.60 -1.75
CA PRO A 149 18.30 9.15 -2.12
C PRO A 149 17.85 7.96 -1.25
N PHE A 150 16.57 7.91 -0.90
CA PHE A 150 15.97 6.79 -0.17
C PHE A 150 15.83 5.52 -1.02
N GLN A 151 15.84 5.65 -2.35
CA GLN A 151 15.68 4.55 -3.30
C GLN A 151 14.37 3.76 -3.12
N VAL A 152 13.26 4.47 -3.00
CA VAL A 152 11.92 3.88 -2.94
C VAL A 152 11.56 3.28 -4.30
N GLU A 153 11.43 1.96 -4.37
CA GLU A 153 11.14 1.22 -5.60
C GLU A 153 9.65 1.16 -5.90
N TYR A 154 8.82 0.83 -4.89
CA TYR A 154 7.42 0.45 -5.05
C TYR A 154 6.49 1.61 -4.76
N TRP A 155 5.58 1.87 -5.71
CA TRP A 155 4.63 2.98 -5.65
C TRP A 155 3.25 2.48 -6.02
N GLY A 156 2.35 2.41 -5.04
CA GLY A 156 0.94 2.12 -5.27
C GLY A 156 0.24 3.35 -5.84
N ILE A 157 -0.46 3.19 -6.94
CA ILE A 157 -1.17 4.27 -7.61
C ILE A 157 -2.65 4.19 -7.23
N GLY A 158 -2.99 4.83 -6.12
CA GLY A 158 -4.31 4.76 -5.50
C GLY A 158 -4.51 3.56 -4.59
N ASN A 159 -5.62 3.56 -3.87
CA ASN A 159 -6.05 2.51 -2.97
C ASN A 159 -7.55 2.30 -3.11
N GLU A 160 -8.00 1.03 -3.24
CA GLU A 160 -9.43 0.66 -3.27
C GLU A 160 -10.30 1.64 -4.06
N VAL A 161 -9.83 2.00 -5.24
CA VAL A 161 -10.41 3.06 -6.07
C VAL A 161 -11.85 2.76 -6.52
N TRP A 162 -12.28 1.51 -6.36
CA TRP A 162 -13.64 1.05 -6.59
C TRP A 162 -14.61 1.44 -5.46
N ASP A 163 -14.09 1.82 -4.27
CA ASP A 163 -14.90 2.31 -3.14
C ASP A 163 -14.30 3.61 -2.56
N GLY A 164 -13.67 3.57 -1.38
CA GLY A 164 -13.16 4.74 -0.65
C GLY A 164 -12.18 5.59 -1.45
N GLY A 165 -11.37 4.99 -2.29
CA GLY A 165 -10.38 5.65 -3.14
C GLY A 165 -10.93 6.36 -4.37
N GLY A 166 -12.24 6.64 -4.43
CA GLY A 166 -12.80 7.49 -5.49
C GLY A 166 -14.05 6.97 -6.18
N LYS A 167 -14.54 5.77 -5.84
CA LYS A 167 -15.74 5.12 -6.43
C LYS A 167 -15.70 5.09 -7.96
N MET A 168 -14.54 4.78 -8.50
CA MET A 168 -14.28 4.77 -9.93
C MET A 168 -14.80 3.48 -10.58
N THR A 169 -15.13 3.56 -11.86
CA THR A 169 -15.21 2.38 -12.71
C THR A 169 -13.80 1.94 -13.13
N PRO A 170 -13.60 0.68 -13.58
CA PRO A 170 -12.29 0.25 -14.07
C PRO A 170 -11.77 1.09 -15.25
N GLN A 171 -12.67 1.61 -16.08
CA GLN A 171 -12.33 2.48 -17.21
C GLN A 171 -11.85 3.86 -16.72
N MET A 172 -12.55 4.46 -15.75
CA MET A 172 -12.13 5.73 -15.13
C MET A 172 -10.76 5.56 -14.48
N TYR A 173 -10.58 4.50 -13.71
CA TYR A 173 -9.32 4.23 -13.04
C TYR A 173 -8.17 4.01 -14.03
N ALA A 174 -8.38 3.25 -15.10
CA ALA A 174 -7.34 3.05 -16.12
C ALA A 174 -6.88 4.37 -16.75
N ASN A 175 -7.80 5.33 -16.94
CA ASN A 175 -7.47 6.67 -17.45
C ASN A 175 -6.71 7.51 -16.41
N GLU A 176 -7.14 7.52 -15.16
CA GLU A 176 -6.42 8.21 -14.09
C GLU A 176 -5.05 7.58 -13.81
N TYR A 177 -4.97 6.25 -13.76
CA TYR A 177 -3.69 5.54 -13.63
C TYR A 177 -2.70 5.97 -14.72
N ARG A 178 -3.16 6.01 -15.97
CA ARG A 178 -2.35 6.45 -17.13
C ARG A 178 -1.89 7.89 -16.96
N LYS A 179 -2.78 8.78 -16.53
CA LYS A 179 -2.48 10.20 -16.28
C LYS A 179 -1.41 10.37 -15.21
N PHE A 180 -1.55 9.71 -14.07
CA PHE A 180 -0.57 9.76 -12.99
C PHE A 180 0.78 9.19 -13.43
N THR A 181 0.80 7.99 -13.98
CA THR A 181 2.05 7.30 -14.33
C THR A 181 2.77 7.88 -15.54
N SER A 182 2.10 8.65 -16.37
CA SER A 182 2.74 9.36 -17.49
C SER A 182 3.77 10.40 -17.04
N SER A 183 3.70 10.85 -15.79
CA SER A 183 4.65 11.81 -15.21
C SER A 183 5.75 11.17 -14.39
N CYS A 184 5.79 9.83 -14.26
CA CYS A 184 6.81 9.13 -13.50
C CYS A 184 8.21 9.40 -14.03
N PRO A 185 9.15 9.86 -13.19
CA PRO A 185 10.53 10.08 -13.59
C PRO A 185 11.28 8.74 -13.65
N SER A 186 12.34 8.68 -14.49
CA SER A 186 13.24 7.52 -14.57
C SER A 186 14.46 7.58 -13.65
N PHE A 187 14.73 8.76 -13.06
CA PHE A 187 15.85 9.05 -12.15
C PHE A 187 17.24 8.74 -12.67
N GLY A 188 17.42 8.68 -13.98
CA GLY A 188 18.71 8.52 -14.61
C GLY A 188 18.60 8.09 -16.08
N PRO A 189 19.65 8.28 -16.88
CA PRO A 189 19.68 7.81 -18.25
C PRO A 189 20.14 6.36 -18.35
N GLY A 190 19.61 5.63 -19.34
CA GLY A 190 20.08 4.30 -19.73
C GLY A 190 20.09 3.30 -18.57
N ASP A 191 21.24 2.69 -18.36
CA ASP A 191 21.49 1.68 -17.33
C ASP A 191 21.54 2.22 -15.90
N GLN A 192 21.65 3.53 -15.74
CA GLN A 192 21.53 4.21 -14.45
C GLN A 192 20.08 4.56 -14.07
N ALA A 193 19.14 4.24 -14.95
CA ALA A 193 17.73 4.50 -14.69
C ALA A 193 17.23 3.68 -13.49
N PHE A 194 16.46 4.34 -12.64
CA PHE A 194 15.77 3.72 -11.49
C PHE A 194 14.27 4.05 -11.62
N PRO A 195 13.57 3.45 -12.59
CA PRO A 195 12.16 3.74 -12.82
C PRO A 195 11.31 3.24 -11.66
N PRO A 196 10.30 4.01 -11.22
CA PRO A 196 9.37 3.56 -10.20
C PRO A 196 8.62 2.30 -10.65
N LYS A 197 8.51 1.34 -9.74
CA LYS A 197 7.65 0.17 -9.92
C LYS A 197 6.22 0.54 -9.54
N CYS A 198 5.44 0.99 -10.53
CA CYS A 198 4.07 1.41 -10.32
C CYS A 198 3.14 0.20 -10.19
N ILE A 199 2.36 0.17 -9.12
CA ILE A 199 1.40 -0.89 -8.78
C ILE A 199 0.00 -0.30 -8.90
N ALA A 200 -0.83 -0.89 -9.76
CA ALA A 200 -2.21 -0.45 -9.93
C ALA A 200 -3.12 -1.06 -8.86
N SER A 201 -4.10 -0.29 -8.38
CA SER A 201 -5.17 -0.78 -7.53
C SER A 201 -6.07 -1.75 -8.31
N GLY A 202 -6.11 -2.99 -7.89
CA GLY A 202 -6.93 -4.05 -8.48
C GLY A 202 -8.34 -4.08 -7.89
N PRO A 203 -9.05 -5.21 -8.05
CA PRO A 203 -10.44 -5.33 -7.66
C PRO A 203 -10.63 -5.58 -6.16
N ASP A 204 -11.87 -5.42 -5.69
CA ASP A 204 -12.35 -6.03 -4.46
C ASP A 204 -12.41 -7.56 -4.63
N GLY A 205 -11.47 -8.26 -4.03
CA GLY A 205 -11.39 -9.72 -4.09
C GLY A 205 -12.58 -10.44 -3.46
N ASN A 206 -13.34 -9.75 -2.62
CA ASN A 206 -14.51 -10.29 -1.93
C ASN A 206 -15.79 -10.31 -2.78
N LYS A 207 -15.78 -9.73 -3.99
CA LYS A 207 -16.93 -9.65 -4.88
C LYS A 207 -16.73 -10.47 -6.15
N PRO A 208 -17.10 -11.76 -6.19
CA PRO A 208 -16.73 -12.70 -7.25
C PRO A 208 -17.09 -12.25 -8.67
N LYS A 209 -18.25 -11.61 -8.86
CA LYS A 209 -18.66 -11.13 -10.18
C LYS A 209 -17.97 -9.84 -10.57
N GLU A 210 -17.89 -8.89 -9.63
CA GLU A 210 -17.33 -7.57 -9.87
C GLU A 210 -15.81 -7.65 -10.09
N ARG A 211 -15.08 -8.47 -9.35
CA ARG A 211 -13.63 -8.62 -9.50
C ARG A 211 -13.21 -9.10 -10.89
N VAL A 212 -14.00 -10.00 -11.49
CA VAL A 212 -13.74 -10.48 -12.85
C VAL A 212 -13.96 -9.38 -13.88
N VAL A 213 -15.06 -8.65 -13.76
CA VAL A 213 -15.38 -7.53 -14.66
C VAL A 213 -14.35 -6.42 -14.52
N TRP A 214 -14.00 -6.07 -13.28
CA TRP A 214 -13.01 -5.04 -12.99
C TRP A 214 -11.69 -5.28 -13.71
N THR A 215 -11.11 -6.48 -13.53
CA THR A 215 -9.81 -6.79 -14.13
C THR A 215 -9.87 -6.85 -15.65
N LYS A 216 -10.90 -7.47 -16.22
CA LYS A 216 -11.09 -7.51 -17.68
C LYS A 216 -11.20 -6.12 -18.28
N ASP A 217 -12.03 -5.27 -17.67
CA ASP A 217 -12.31 -3.94 -18.20
C ASP A 217 -11.13 -2.99 -18.01
N PHE A 218 -10.40 -3.11 -16.90
CA PHE A 218 -9.17 -2.37 -16.68
C PHE A 218 -8.14 -2.65 -17.79
N PHE A 219 -7.81 -3.91 -18.05
CA PHE A 219 -6.84 -4.26 -19.09
C PHE A 219 -7.34 -3.92 -20.49
N LYS A 220 -8.62 -4.09 -20.77
CA LYS A 220 -9.24 -3.65 -22.03
C LYS A 220 -9.09 -2.16 -22.25
N GLU A 221 -9.32 -1.35 -21.22
CA GLU A 221 -9.16 0.11 -21.30
C GLU A 221 -7.69 0.53 -21.41
N MET A 222 -6.79 -0.15 -20.70
CA MET A 222 -5.35 0.06 -20.84
C MET A 222 -4.85 -0.23 -22.26
N GLY A 223 -5.47 -1.16 -22.96
CA GLY A 223 -5.11 -1.52 -24.34
C GLY A 223 -5.53 -0.51 -25.41
N LYS A 224 -6.40 0.45 -25.11
CA LYS A 224 -6.86 1.45 -26.10
C LYS A 224 -5.80 2.48 -26.49
N TYR A 225 -4.82 2.68 -25.63
CA TYR A 225 -3.78 3.67 -25.83
C TYR A 225 -2.40 3.09 -25.51
N ARG A 226 -1.37 3.89 -25.73
CA ARG A 226 -0.01 3.51 -25.33
C ARG A 226 0.02 3.19 -23.82
N MET A 227 0.42 1.99 -23.49
CA MET A 227 0.45 1.50 -22.13
C MET A 227 1.55 2.19 -21.32
N PRO A 228 1.24 2.78 -20.16
CA PRO A 228 2.25 3.33 -19.25
C PRO A 228 2.98 2.21 -18.50
N SER A 229 3.90 2.61 -17.60
CA SER A 229 4.54 1.66 -16.68
C SER A 229 3.49 0.97 -15.80
N LEU A 230 3.51 -0.36 -15.77
CA LEU A 230 2.71 -1.20 -14.91
C LEU A 230 3.57 -2.36 -14.43
N TYR A 231 4.01 -2.28 -13.19
CA TYR A 231 4.81 -3.33 -12.56
C TYR A 231 3.93 -4.39 -11.92
N GLY A 232 2.92 -3.96 -11.15
CA GLY A 232 2.07 -4.84 -10.38
C GLY A 232 0.60 -4.44 -10.41
N TYR A 233 -0.22 -5.38 -10.02
CA TYR A 233 -1.67 -5.26 -9.91
C TYR A 233 -2.09 -5.75 -8.54
N ASP A 234 -2.60 -4.86 -7.73
CA ASP A 234 -2.92 -5.09 -6.33
C ASP A 234 -4.30 -5.71 -6.16
N LEU A 235 -4.39 -6.69 -5.30
CA LEU A 235 -5.62 -7.40 -4.94
C LEU A 235 -5.81 -7.28 -3.43
N HIS A 236 -7.00 -6.89 -3.00
CA HIS A 236 -7.41 -6.93 -1.60
C HIS A 236 -8.39 -8.06 -1.39
N PHE A 237 -8.14 -8.88 -0.39
CA PHE A 237 -9.03 -9.98 0.00
C PHE A 237 -9.08 -10.13 1.50
N TYR A 238 -10.27 -10.06 2.05
CA TYR A 238 -10.53 -10.31 3.46
C TYR A 238 -11.41 -11.52 3.67
N ASN A 239 -11.09 -12.32 4.67
CA ASN A 239 -11.96 -13.40 5.12
C ASN A 239 -13.09 -12.81 5.97
N TRP A 240 -14.21 -12.54 5.31
CA TRP A 240 -15.33 -11.80 5.88
C TRP A 240 -16.23 -12.72 6.72
N ASN A 241 -16.16 -12.60 8.04
CA ASN A 241 -16.97 -13.32 9.00
C ASN A 241 -18.11 -12.46 9.57
N LEU A 242 -18.59 -11.49 8.80
CA LEU A 242 -19.55 -10.48 9.24
C LEU A 242 -20.98 -11.01 9.44
N LYS A 243 -21.34 -12.08 8.75
CA LYS A 243 -22.68 -12.68 8.82
C LYS A 243 -22.85 -13.65 10.00
N GLN A 244 -21.78 -13.96 10.68
CA GLN A 244 -21.79 -14.88 11.79
C GLN A 244 -21.90 -14.10 13.11
N LEU A 245 -22.64 -14.62 14.06
CA LEU A 245 -22.77 -14.05 15.41
C LEU A 245 -21.53 -14.25 16.27
N GLN A 246 -20.48 -14.86 15.71
CA GLN A 246 -19.19 -15.00 16.36
C GLN A 246 -18.41 -13.69 16.36
N THR A 247 -17.65 -13.51 17.39
CA THR A 247 -16.64 -12.46 17.50
C THR A 247 -15.26 -13.11 17.60
N GLU A 248 -14.20 -12.29 17.60
CA GLU A 248 -12.84 -12.73 17.87
C GLU A 248 -12.69 -13.43 19.24
N LYS A 249 -13.58 -13.15 20.20
CA LYS A 249 -13.55 -13.67 21.57
C LYS A 249 -14.66 -14.68 21.88
N LYS A 250 -15.69 -14.75 21.05
CA LYS A 250 -16.86 -15.62 21.30
C LYS A 250 -17.20 -16.43 20.06
N PHE A 251 -16.89 -17.70 20.09
CA PHE A 251 -17.06 -18.66 19.00
C PHE A 251 -17.19 -20.08 19.56
N ASP A 252 -17.85 -20.97 18.83
CA ASP A 252 -17.80 -22.40 19.03
C ASP A 252 -16.73 -23.08 18.14
N GLU A 253 -16.54 -24.40 18.29
CA GLU A 253 -15.55 -25.14 17.52
C GLU A 253 -15.80 -25.08 16.01
N LYS A 254 -17.06 -25.20 15.58
CA LYS A 254 -17.42 -25.08 14.17
C LYS A 254 -17.04 -23.71 13.61
N GLN A 255 -17.39 -22.65 14.31
CA GLN A 255 -17.07 -21.27 13.93
C GLN A 255 -15.57 -21.02 13.88
N TRP A 256 -14.79 -21.66 14.77
CA TRP A 256 -13.33 -21.63 14.71
C TRP A 256 -12.81 -22.15 13.36
N TYR A 257 -13.25 -23.34 12.96
CA TYR A 257 -12.83 -23.94 11.70
C TYR A 257 -13.43 -23.26 10.47
N ASP A 258 -14.60 -22.66 10.56
CA ASP A 258 -15.19 -21.89 9.46
C ASP A 258 -14.30 -20.69 9.08
N VAL A 259 -13.69 -20.01 10.05
CA VAL A 259 -12.72 -18.92 9.77
C VAL A 259 -11.49 -19.45 9.07
N ILE A 260 -10.89 -20.54 9.58
CA ILE A 260 -9.71 -21.16 8.94
C ILE A 260 -10.03 -21.60 7.51
N ASN A 261 -11.19 -22.20 7.28
CA ASN A 261 -11.58 -22.65 5.94
C ASN A 261 -11.89 -21.50 4.99
N GLY A 262 -12.38 -20.37 5.48
CA GLY A 262 -12.68 -19.17 4.68
C GLY A 262 -11.45 -18.61 3.98
N CYS A 263 -10.26 -18.76 4.56
CA CYS A 263 -9.01 -18.27 3.98
C CYS A 263 -8.60 -19.02 2.70
N LYS A 264 -9.04 -20.27 2.52
CA LYS A 264 -8.74 -21.07 1.32
C LYS A 264 -9.30 -20.44 0.05
N GLU A 265 -10.29 -19.58 0.15
CA GLU A 265 -10.84 -18.89 -1.02
C GLU A 265 -9.82 -17.94 -1.66
N LEU A 266 -8.88 -17.40 -0.89
CA LEU A 266 -7.82 -16.52 -1.42
C LEU A 266 -7.00 -17.22 -2.51
N GLU A 267 -6.69 -18.51 -2.37
CA GLU A 267 -5.96 -19.27 -3.39
C GLU A 267 -6.72 -19.28 -4.73
N ASN A 268 -8.02 -19.53 -4.68
CA ASN A 268 -8.87 -19.50 -5.87
C ASN A 268 -8.90 -18.11 -6.52
N VAL A 269 -8.99 -17.06 -5.70
CA VAL A 269 -8.97 -15.66 -6.16
C VAL A 269 -7.64 -15.32 -6.83
N ILE A 270 -6.52 -15.71 -6.25
CA ILE A 270 -5.18 -15.51 -6.82
C ILE A 270 -5.08 -16.19 -8.20
N HIS A 271 -5.48 -17.44 -8.31
CA HIS A 271 -5.46 -18.18 -9.58
C HIS A 271 -6.38 -17.57 -10.63
N GLU A 272 -7.58 -17.12 -10.24
CA GLU A 272 -8.51 -16.44 -11.13
C GLU A 272 -7.92 -15.14 -11.65
N GLN A 273 -7.43 -14.27 -10.75
CA GLN A 273 -6.89 -12.97 -11.11
C GLN A 273 -5.62 -13.10 -11.93
N ARG A 274 -4.73 -14.05 -11.61
CA ARG A 274 -3.53 -14.31 -12.43
C ARG A 274 -3.91 -14.63 -13.89
N ARG A 275 -4.88 -15.53 -14.11
CA ARG A 275 -5.36 -15.86 -15.47
C ARG A 275 -5.95 -14.65 -16.19
N LEU A 276 -6.71 -13.80 -15.47
CA LEU A 276 -7.31 -12.60 -16.07
C LEU A 276 -6.26 -11.55 -16.45
N ILE A 277 -5.25 -11.36 -15.62
CA ILE A 277 -4.12 -10.46 -15.90
C ILE A 277 -3.35 -10.96 -17.13
N ASP A 278 -3.01 -12.24 -17.17
CA ASP A 278 -2.24 -12.82 -18.29
C ASP A 278 -3.02 -12.71 -19.61
N ALA A 279 -4.30 -13.04 -19.61
CA ALA A 279 -5.17 -12.88 -20.77
C ALA A 279 -5.31 -11.40 -21.19
N GLY A 280 -5.40 -10.50 -20.21
CA GLY A 280 -5.44 -9.05 -20.48
C GLY A 280 -4.16 -8.54 -21.12
N LEU A 281 -3.00 -8.97 -20.62
CA LEU A 281 -1.69 -8.60 -21.19
C LEU A 281 -1.49 -9.17 -22.60
N GLU A 282 -1.91 -10.39 -22.85
CA GLU A 282 -1.83 -11.04 -24.17
C GLU A 282 -2.69 -10.31 -25.21
N ALA A 283 -3.86 -9.83 -24.80
CA ALA A 283 -4.80 -9.11 -25.67
C ALA A 283 -4.36 -7.67 -25.97
N LEU A 284 -3.34 -7.13 -25.29
CA LEU A 284 -2.86 -5.77 -25.55
C LEU A 284 -2.23 -5.67 -26.95
N PRO A 285 -2.44 -4.54 -27.67
CA PRO A 285 -1.79 -4.30 -28.96
C PRO A 285 -0.26 -4.47 -28.86
N LYS A 286 0.30 -5.21 -29.82
CA LYS A 286 1.75 -5.32 -29.92
C LYS A 286 2.33 -3.98 -30.38
N PRO A 287 3.49 -3.54 -29.83
CA PRO A 287 4.14 -2.35 -30.32
C PRO A 287 4.48 -2.49 -31.79
N GLU A 288 4.14 -1.47 -32.58
CA GLU A 288 4.55 -1.37 -33.98
C GLU A 288 5.93 -0.68 -34.05
N GLY A 289 6.77 -1.14 -34.99
CA GLY A 289 8.05 -0.51 -35.31
C GLY A 289 9.29 -1.23 -34.75
N PRO A 290 10.47 -0.60 -34.87
CA PRO A 290 11.77 -1.24 -34.56
C PRO A 290 12.01 -1.47 -33.08
N PHE A 291 11.19 -0.92 -32.21
CA PHE A 291 11.31 -1.12 -30.76
C PHE A 291 10.51 -2.37 -30.37
N GLN A 292 11.20 -3.52 -30.32
CA GLN A 292 10.64 -4.70 -29.68
C GLN A 292 10.54 -4.41 -28.19
N ALA A 293 9.31 -4.20 -27.69
CA ALA A 293 9.10 -4.15 -26.26
C ALA A 293 9.39 -5.52 -25.63
N ALA A 294 10.06 -5.51 -24.49
CA ALA A 294 10.17 -6.71 -23.66
C ALA A 294 8.79 -7.33 -23.41
N PRO A 295 8.68 -8.64 -23.19
CA PRO A 295 7.42 -9.29 -22.84
C PRO A 295 6.77 -8.53 -21.69
N ARG A 296 5.50 -8.17 -21.87
CA ARG A 296 4.75 -7.46 -20.83
C ARG A 296 4.53 -8.41 -19.68
N LYS A 297 4.97 -8.00 -18.51
CA LYS A 297 4.81 -8.73 -17.26
C LYS A 297 4.16 -7.80 -16.25
N CYS A 298 3.20 -8.32 -15.50
CA CYS A 298 2.58 -7.62 -14.39
C CYS A 298 2.50 -8.59 -13.22
N GLU A 299 3.08 -8.22 -12.10
CA GLU A 299 3.02 -9.04 -10.89
C GLU A 299 1.62 -8.93 -10.27
N LEU A 300 1.10 -10.04 -9.76
CA LEU A 300 -0.08 -10.04 -8.91
C LEU A 300 0.37 -9.91 -7.47
N ILE A 301 -0.16 -8.93 -6.78
CA ILE A 301 0.20 -8.58 -5.40
C ILE A 301 -1.06 -8.67 -4.56
N VAL A 302 -0.96 -9.19 -3.34
CA VAL A 302 -2.02 -9.11 -2.34
C VAL A 302 -1.60 -8.02 -1.36
N GLY A 303 -2.12 -6.81 -1.56
CA GLY A 303 -1.72 -5.62 -0.79
C GLY A 303 -2.42 -5.50 0.54
N GLU A 304 -3.62 -6.11 0.66
CA GLU A 304 -4.34 -6.21 1.92
C GLU A 304 -5.00 -7.57 2.07
N TRP A 305 -4.90 -8.13 3.28
CA TRP A 305 -5.55 -9.39 3.64
C TRP A 305 -5.78 -9.45 5.15
N GLY A 306 -6.60 -10.39 5.57
CA GLY A 306 -6.85 -10.67 6.99
C GLY A 306 -8.26 -11.17 7.26
N ASN A 307 -8.57 -11.38 8.54
CA ASN A 307 -9.90 -11.73 8.99
C ASN A 307 -10.67 -10.46 9.42
N TRP A 308 -11.93 -10.40 9.04
CA TRP A 308 -12.87 -9.39 9.56
C TRP A 308 -13.96 -10.05 10.37
N HIS A 309 -14.09 -9.63 11.63
CA HIS A 309 -15.17 -10.02 12.53
C HIS A 309 -16.18 -8.87 12.68
N SER A 310 -17.43 -9.20 12.99
CA SER A 310 -18.48 -8.19 13.14
C SER A 310 -18.18 -7.14 14.22
N SER A 311 -17.41 -7.51 15.24
CA SER A 311 -16.94 -6.62 16.30
C SER A 311 -16.00 -5.51 15.80
N ALA A 312 -15.30 -5.71 14.70
CA ALA A 312 -14.36 -4.72 14.14
C ALA A 312 -15.03 -3.38 13.81
N PHE A 313 -16.29 -3.41 13.33
CA PHE A 313 -17.04 -2.19 13.01
C PHE A 313 -17.61 -1.44 14.21
N ASN A 314 -17.64 -2.06 15.37
CA ASN A 314 -18.22 -1.50 16.59
C ASN A 314 -17.16 -1.18 17.67
N ALA A 315 -15.89 -1.45 17.39
CA ALA A 315 -14.80 -1.23 18.32
C ALA A 315 -14.32 0.25 18.31
N ARG A 316 -13.95 0.75 19.46
CA ARG A 316 -13.17 1.98 19.60
C ARG A 316 -12.00 1.69 20.54
N PRO A 317 -10.75 1.88 20.13
CA PRO A 317 -10.33 2.23 18.77
C PRO A 317 -10.69 1.14 17.76
N ALA A 318 -10.78 1.53 16.48
CA ALA A 318 -11.27 0.68 15.39
C ALA A 318 -10.39 -0.55 15.14
N LEU A 319 -11.01 -1.60 14.64
CA LEU A 319 -10.39 -2.74 13.97
C LEU A 319 -9.51 -3.66 14.83
N TYR A 320 -10.12 -4.36 15.78
CA TYR A 320 -9.52 -5.60 16.31
C TYR A 320 -9.82 -6.76 15.36
N GLN A 321 -8.90 -7.07 14.48
CA GLN A 321 -9.07 -8.14 13.51
C GLN A 321 -8.35 -9.43 13.90
N GLN A 322 -7.23 -9.32 14.59
CA GLN A 322 -6.36 -10.45 14.90
C GLN A 322 -6.11 -10.53 16.40
N CYS A 323 -7.05 -11.13 17.12
CA CYS A 323 -6.99 -11.24 18.58
C CYS A 323 -6.64 -12.64 19.07
N THR A 324 -6.54 -13.63 18.19
CA THR A 324 -6.27 -15.02 18.54
C THR A 324 -5.20 -15.63 17.64
N MET A 325 -4.62 -16.75 18.08
CA MET A 325 -3.68 -17.53 17.23
C MET A 325 -4.36 -17.99 15.94
N ARG A 326 -5.66 -18.25 15.96
CA ARG A 326 -6.42 -18.55 14.73
C ARG A 326 -6.30 -17.42 13.72
N ASP A 327 -6.58 -16.19 14.16
CA ASP A 327 -6.56 -15.03 13.28
C ASP A 327 -5.15 -14.74 12.75
N ALA A 328 -4.13 -15.08 13.54
CA ALA A 328 -2.72 -14.90 13.14
C ALA A 328 -2.24 -15.95 12.11
N VAL A 329 -2.86 -17.13 12.05
CA VAL A 329 -2.46 -18.20 11.12
C VAL A 329 -3.36 -18.29 9.89
N THR A 330 -4.42 -17.52 9.84
CA THR A 330 -5.34 -17.44 8.70
C THR A 330 -5.10 -16.19 7.87
#